data_b2351a8b00227d6af1d5c545fe2948c8
#
_entry.id   b2351a8b00227d6af1d5c545fe2948c8
#
_cell.length_a   1.000
_cell.length_b   1.000
_cell.length_c   1.000
_cell.angle_alpha   90.00
_cell.angle_beta   90.00
_cell.angle_gamma   90.00
#
_symmetry.space_group_name_H-M   'P 1'
#
loop_
_entity.id
_entity.type
_entity.pdbx_description
1 polymer ?
#
loop_
_entity_poly.entity_id
_entity_poly.type
_entity_poly.pdbx_seq_one_letter_code
_entity_poly.pdbx_strand_id
1 'polypeptide(L)'
;MTRLQDDFYHAINGEWEKTAVIPDDKPRTGGFSDLADEIEDLMLETTDQWLAGENVPDNAILQNFIKFHRMATDFDKREALGIEPVKPWIEEYKKLSSFSEFASKIAEYEMSGKPNAFPFGVSPDFMNAQLNVLWAAAPSIILPDTTYYTEDNEKGKELLGIWREMEEELLEKYGFTAEEIKDILDKVIALDAKLAKYVLSSEESSEYVELYHPYDWEDFTKLAPELPLDNIFTEILGQVPDKVIVPEERFWTEFAAEYYSEDNWELLKASLLIDATTIWNAYLTDELRVLFGKYGRALSGTPQAWDKKKGAYYLAQGPYNQALGLWYAGEKFSPEAKADVEAKVATMIDVYKSRLQTADWLAPETREKAITKLNVITPHIGYPEKLPETYNKKIIDENLSLVENAQKLVEISIAHSWSKWNQPVDRSEWHMPAHMVNAYYDPQQNQIVFPAAILQAPFYDLHQSSSANYGGIGAVIAHEISHAFDTNGASFDENGSLKNWWTEEDYAAFKERTDKIVDQFEGLDSYGAKVNGKLTVSENVADLGGVACALEAAKRDKDFSVREFFVNFATIWRMKAREEYMQMLASVDVHAPAKWRTNVIVSNFDEFHKEFDVKEGDGMWRAPEERVIIW
;
A
#
# COMPACT_ATOMS: atom_id res chain seq x y z
N MET A 1 12.92 -11.59 -32.58
CA MET A 1 13.28 -10.59 -31.56
C MET A 1 12.55 -9.30 -31.86
N THR A 2 11.92 -8.70 -30.89
CA THR A 2 11.29 -7.36 -30.99
C THR A 2 12.40 -6.33 -31.21
N ARG A 3 12.18 -5.35 -32.09
CA ARG A 3 13.15 -4.26 -32.29
C ARG A 3 13.10 -3.28 -31.11
N LEU A 4 14.26 -2.79 -30.68
CA LEU A 4 14.37 -1.76 -29.63
C LEU A 4 13.56 -0.51 -29.96
N GLN A 5 13.44 -0.18 -31.25
CA GLN A 5 12.73 0.98 -31.74
C GLN A 5 11.20 0.82 -31.76
N ASP A 6 10.69 -0.41 -31.70
CA ASP A 6 9.25 -0.67 -31.78
C ASP A 6 8.61 -0.94 -30.41
N ASP A 7 9.32 -1.65 -29.54
CA ASP A 7 8.90 -1.94 -28.18
C ASP A 7 10.15 -2.21 -27.32
N PHE A 8 10.61 -1.19 -26.64
CA PHE A 8 11.85 -1.24 -25.88
C PHE A 8 11.76 -2.22 -24.72
N TYR A 9 10.63 -2.23 -24.01
CA TYR A 9 10.40 -3.14 -22.88
C TYR A 9 10.56 -4.61 -23.29
N HIS A 10 9.84 -5.04 -24.33
CA HIS A 10 9.95 -6.42 -24.79
C HIS A 10 11.25 -6.73 -25.53
N ALA A 11 11.89 -5.75 -26.13
CA ALA A 11 13.20 -5.95 -26.74
C ALA A 11 14.27 -6.29 -25.68
N ILE A 12 14.19 -5.70 -24.48
CA ILE A 12 15.09 -5.97 -23.35
C ILE A 12 14.66 -7.22 -22.58
N ASN A 13 13.37 -7.35 -22.25
CA ASN A 13 12.88 -8.32 -21.28
C ASN A 13 12.25 -9.58 -21.92
N GLY A 14 11.96 -9.55 -23.23
CA GLY A 14 11.14 -10.59 -23.88
C GLY A 14 11.75 -12.00 -23.88
N GLU A 15 13.07 -12.14 -23.89
CA GLU A 15 13.70 -13.47 -23.79
C GLU A 15 13.60 -14.03 -22.35
N TRP A 16 13.75 -13.17 -21.33
CA TRP A 16 13.49 -13.52 -19.95
C TRP A 16 12.01 -13.90 -19.74
N GLU A 17 11.08 -13.12 -20.26
CA GLU A 17 9.65 -13.34 -20.11
C GLU A 17 9.18 -14.70 -20.67
N LYS A 18 9.78 -15.18 -21.78
CA LYS A 18 9.48 -16.50 -22.36
C LYS A 18 9.85 -17.64 -21.42
N THR A 19 10.90 -17.47 -20.63
CA THR A 19 11.45 -18.52 -19.75
C THR A 19 11.01 -18.35 -18.29
N ALA A 20 10.60 -17.16 -17.90
CA ALA A 20 10.14 -16.86 -16.55
C ALA A 20 8.88 -17.68 -16.20
N VAL A 21 8.87 -18.27 -15.01
CA VAL A 21 7.77 -19.06 -14.48
C VAL A 21 7.20 -18.32 -13.27
N ILE A 22 5.91 -18.07 -13.30
CA ILE A 22 5.19 -17.52 -12.14
C ILE A 22 4.96 -18.68 -11.16
N PRO A 23 5.43 -18.62 -9.91
CA PRO A 23 5.12 -19.63 -8.91
C PRO A 23 3.60 -19.81 -8.73
N ASP A 24 3.15 -21.03 -8.44
CA ASP A 24 1.72 -21.32 -8.34
C ASP A 24 1.03 -20.60 -7.18
N ASP A 25 1.77 -20.21 -6.17
CA ASP A 25 1.30 -19.47 -4.99
C ASP A 25 1.51 -17.94 -5.11
N LYS A 26 1.88 -17.44 -6.31
CA LYS A 26 2.15 -16.02 -6.56
C LYS A 26 1.40 -15.48 -7.79
N PRO A 27 1.06 -14.18 -7.82
CA PRO A 27 0.39 -13.55 -8.96
C PRO A 27 1.35 -13.12 -10.06
N ARG A 28 2.66 -12.98 -9.76
CA ARG A 28 3.67 -12.43 -10.67
C ARG A 28 5.08 -12.88 -10.32
N THR A 29 6.01 -12.65 -11.25
CA THR A 29 7.48 -12.74 -11.09
C THR A 29 8.13 -11.58 -11.84
N GLY A 30 9.37 -11.23 -11.54
CA GLY A 30 10.11 -10.14 -12.21
C GLY A 30 11.00 -9.35 -11.27
N GLY A 31 11.54 -8.22 -11.71
CA GLY A 31 12.60 -7.50 -11.02
C GLY A 31 12.39 -7.27 -9.52
N PHE A 32 11.29 -6.66 -9.13
CA PHE A 32 10.92 -6.48 -7.72
C PHE A 32 10.56 -7.80 -7.02
N SER A 33 9.81 -8.66 -7.72
CA SER A 33 9.31 -9.92 -7.16
C SER A 33 10.43 -10.94 -6.97
N ASP A 34 11.35 -11.06 -7.94
CA ASP A 34 12.47 -11.99 -7.86
C ASP A 34 13.34 -11.69 -6.62
N LEU A 35 13.64 -10.40 -6.38
CA LEU A 35 14.38 -9.98 -5.19
C LEU A 35 13.59 -10.20 -3.90
N ALA A 36 12.28 -9.92 -3.91
CA ALA A 36 11.41 -10.19 -2.76
C ALA A 36 11.33 -11.69 -2.44
N ASP A 37 11.33 -12.55 -3.46
CA ASP A 37 11.34 -14.00 -3.33
C ASP A 37 12.65 -14.51 -2.73
N GLU A 38 13.80 -13.97 -3.14
CA GLU A 38 15.10 -14.29 -2.54
C GLU A 38 15.16 -13.92 -1.06
N ILE A 39 14.58 -12.79 -0.69
CA ILE A 39 14.49 -12.36 0.72
C ILE A 39 13.52 -13.24 1.50
N GLU A 40 12.36 -13.59 0.91
CA GLU A 40 11.40 -14.53 1.51
C GLU A 40 12.08 -15.86 1.83
N ASP A 41 12.80 -16.44 0.87
CA ASP A 41 13.51 -17.71 1.05
C ASP A 41 14.55 -17.62 2.17
N LEU A 42 15.33 -16.54 2.20
CA LEU A 42 16.29 -16.27 3.28
C LEU A 42 15.62 -16.19 4.64
N MET A 43 14.50 -15.47 4.75
CA MET A 43 13.79 -15.29 6.02
C MET A 43 13.13 -16.59 6.47
N LEU A 44 12.57 -17.38 5.55
CA LEU A 44 12.01 -18.70 5.84
C LEU A 44 13.10 -19.66 6.35
N GLU A 45 14.25 -19.73 5.67
CA GLU A 45 15.37 -20.57 6.10
C GLU A 45 15.90 -20.15 7.48
N THR A 46 16.09 -18.84 7.67
CA THR A 46 16.60 -18.29 8.94
C THR A 46 15.65 -18.58 10.10
N THR A 47 14.37 -18.33 9.91
CA THR A 47 13.38 -18.53 10.98
C THR A 47 13.16 -20.00 11.30
N ASP A 48 13.36 -20.91 10.35
CA ASP A 48 13.39 -22.34 10.59
C ASP A 48 14.58 -22.76 11.47
N GLN A 49 15.78 -22.24 11.20
CA GLN A 49 16.94 -22.47 12.04
C GLN A 49 16.67 -22.00 13.49
N TRP A 50 16.03 -20.84 13.65
CA TRP A 50 15.64 -20.35 14.98
C TRP A 50 14.62 -21.26 15.67
N LEU A 51 13.65 -21.80 14.96
CA LEU A 51 12.69 -22.77 15.49
C LEU A 51 13.36 -24.07 15.93
N ALA A 52 14.42 -24.48 15.24
CA ALA A 52 15.25 -25.63 15.58
C ALA A 52 16.21 -25.35 16.77
N GLY A 53 16.28 -24.11 17.24
CA GLY A 53 17.21 -23.68 18.29
C GLY A 53 18.61 -23.34 17.80
N GLU A 54 18.80 -23.20 16.48
CA GLU A 54 20.06 -22.86 15.85
C GLU A 54 20.14 -21.35 15.57
N ASN A 55 21.27 -20.74 15.83
CA ASN A 55 21.53 -19.32 15.59
C ASN A 55 20.46 -18.35 16.14
N VAL A 56 19.84 -18.74 17.24
CA VAL A 56 18.76 -17.93 17.87
C VAL A 56 19.33 -16.59 18.33
N PRO A 57 18.73 -15.46 17.91
CA PRO A 57 19.23 -14.15 18.29
C PRO A 57 19.06 -13.88 19.79
N ASP A 58 20.06 -13.25 20.40
CA ASP A 58 19.99 -12.74 21.77
C ASP A 58 19.25 -11.40 21.81
N ASN A 59 17.95 -11.45 21.47
CA ASN A 59 17.06 -10.31 21.40
C ASN A 59 15.67 -10.72 21.89
N ALA A 60 15.19 -10.11 22.96
CA ALA A 60 13.93 -10.50 23.61
C ALA A 60 12.70 -10.35 22.67
N ILE A 61 12.69 -9.36 21.77
CA ILE A 61 11.60 -9.15 20.82
C ILE A 61 11.58 -10.30 19.81
N LEU A 62 12.73 -10.64 19.22
CA LEU A 62 12.83 -11.75 18.27
C LEU A 62 12.58 -13.11 18.93
N GLN A 63 12.92 -13.27 20.21
CA GLN A 63 12.56 -14.48 20.96
C GLN A 63 11.04 -14.61 21.15
N ASN A 64 10.30 -13.51 21.33
CA ASN A 64 8.84 -13.54 21.34
C ASN A 64 8.27 -13.84 19.94
N PHE A 65 8.86 -13.30 18.87
CA PHE A 65 8.53 -13.71 17.51
C PHE A 65 8.68 -15.23 17.33
N ILE A 66 9.82 -15.82 17.77
CA ILE A 66 10.07 -17.26 17.64
C ILE A 66 9.03 -18.09 18.39
N LYS A 67 8.61 -17.66 19.59
CA LYS A 67 7.52 -18.32 20.33
C LYS A 67 6.21 -18.26 19.54
N PHE A 68 5.85 -17.09 19.02
CA PHE A 68 4.63 -16.91 18.25
C PHE A 68 4.66 -17.72 16.95
N HIS A 69 5.79 -17.71 16.24
CA HIS A 69 6.00 -18.51 15.03
C HIS A 69 5.90 -20.02 15.32
N ARG A 70 6.48 -20.50 16.44
CA ARG A 70 6.32 -21.89 16.87
C ARG A 70 4.87 -22.27 17.09
N MET A 71 4.09 -21.39 17.71
CA MET A 71 2.64 -21.61 17.89
C MET A 71 1.91 -21.60 16.53
N ALA A 72 2.30 -20.73 15.61
CA ALA A 72 1.72 -20.66 14.27
C ALA A 72 2.00 -21.92 13.43
N THR A 73 3.14 -22.57 13.62
CA THR A 73 3.53 -23.83 12.94
C THR A 73 2.95 -25.09 13.59
N ASP A 74 2.40 -25.00 14.79
CA ASP A 74 1.78 -26.15 15.49
C ASP A 74 0.37 -26.42 14.96
N PHE A 75 0.30 -26.93 13.73
CA PHE A 75 -0.97 -27.25 13.08
C PHE A 75 -1.73 -28.38 13.80
N ASP A 76 -1.05 -29.31 14.46
CA ASP A 76 -1.72 -30.36 15.23
C ASP A 76 -2.55 -29.76 16.38
N LYS A 77 -2.00 -28.80 17.10
CA LYS A 77 -2.72 -28.06 18.14
C LYS A 77 -3.83 -27.18 17.56
N ARG A 78 -3.58 -26.50 16.44
CA ARG A 78 -4.56 -25.66 15.74
C ARG A 78 -5.75 -26.49 15.26
N GLU A 79 -5.51 -27.64 14.63
CA GLU A 79 -6.57 -28.58 14.18
C GLU A 79 -7.37 -29.14 15.37
N ALA A 80 -6.71 -29.48 16.47
CA ALA A 80 -7.37 -29.99 17.67
C ALA A 80 -8.30 -28.94 18.32
N LEU A 81 -7.96 -27.66 18.27
CA LEU A 81 -8.77 -26.56 18.79
C LEU A 81 -9.92 -26.19 17.84
N GLY A 82 -9.72 -26.33 16.52
CA GLY A 82 -10.73 -25.94 15.52
C GLY A 82 -11.17 -24.49 15.67
N ILE A 83 -12.48 -24.27 15.73
CA ILE A 83 -13.10 -22.93 15.87
C ILE A 83 -13.35 -22.52 17.33
N GLU A 84 -13.05 -23.38 18.31
CA GLU A 84 -13.37 -23.10 19.72
C GLU A 84 -12.81 -21.77 20.25
N PRO A 85 -11.59 -21.31 19.83
CA PRO A 85 -11.07 -20.02 20.31
C PRO A 85 -11.92 -18.79 19.93
N VAL A 86 -12.66 -18.85 18.83
CA VAL A 86 -13.46 -17.72 18.31
C VAL A 86 -14.96 -17.88 18.50
N LYS A 87 -15.40 -19.06 18.84
CA LYS A 87 -16.82 -19.37 19.06
C LYS A 87 -17.52 -18.44 20.06
N PRO A 88 -16.90 -18.04 21.20
CA PRO A 88 -17.52 -17.08 22.10
C PRO A 88 -17.85 -15.74 21.44
N TRP A 89 -17.02 -15.26 20.51
CA TRP A 89 -17.25 -14.02 19.78
C TRP A 89 -18.46 -14.14 18.87
N ILE A 90 -18.51 -15.20 18.07
CA ILE A 90 -19.63 -15.46 17.15
C ILE A 90 -20.95 -15.53 17.92
N GLU A 91 -20.98 -16.24 19.06
CA GLU A 91 -22.16 -16.33 19.92
C GLU A 91 -22.56 -14.98 20.55
N GLU A 92 -21.58 -14.10 20.80
CA GLU A 92 -21.84 -12.74 21.27
C GLU A 92 -22.59 -11.93 20.19
N TYR A 93 -22.10 -11.91 18.95
CA TYR A 93 -22.75 -11.18 17.84
C TYR A 93 -24.14 -11.77 17.50
N LYS A 94 -24.32 -13.09 17.56
CA LYS A 94 -25.64 -13.72 17.38
C LYS A 94 -26.67 -13.21 18.38
N LYS A 95 -26.27 -12.93 19.61
CA LYS A 95 -27.14 -12.48 20.70
C LYS A 95 -27.49 -11.00 20.67
N LEU A 96 -26.73 -10.16 19.94
CA LEU A 96 -27.05 -8.75 19.81
C LEU A 96 -28.46 -8.57 19.23
N SER A 97 -29.31 -7.83 19.90
CA SER A 97 -30.75 -7.75 19.61
C SER A 97 -31.17 -6.45 18.93
N SER A 98 -30.34 -5.40 19.01
CA SER A 98 -30.66 -4.07 18.49
C SER A 98 -29.41 -3.29 18.14
N PHE A 99 -29.56 -2.28 17.28
CA PHE A 99 -28.48 -1.33 16.99
C PHE A 99 -28.03 -0.61 18.26
N SER A 100 -28.95 -0.18 19.12
CA SER A 100 -28.61 0.51 20.36
C SER A 100 -27.76 -0.35 21.31
N GLU A 101 -28.04 -1.66 21.41
CA GLU A 101 -27.20 -2.58 22.19
C GLU A 101 -25.79 -2.70 21.58
N PHE A 102 -25.67 -2.87 20.29
CA PHE A 102 -24.40 -2.91 19.58
C PHE A 102 -23.63 -1.60 19.75
N ALA A 103 -24.27 -0.45 19.52
CA ALA A 103 -23.66 0.85 19.59
C ALA A 103 -23.07 1.15 20.98
N SER A 104 -23.68 0.63 22.05
CA SER A 104 -23.14 0.75 23.40
C SER A 104 -21.86 -0.06 23.66
N LYS A 105 -21.49 -0.97 22.76
CA LYS A 105 -20.33 -1.86 22.87
C LYS A 105 -19.20 -1.48 21.91
N ILE A 106 -19.40 -0.51 21.01
CA ILE A 106 -18.42 -0.18 19.96
C ILE A 106 -17.05 0.17 20.56
N ALA A 107 -16.99 0.95 21.63
CA ALA A 107 -15.72 1.32 22.26
C ALA A 107 -14.97 0.09 22.81
N GLU A 108 -15.67 -0.84 23.47
CA GLU A 108 -15.09 -2.11 23.93
C GLU A 108 -14.59 -2.95 22.73
N TYR A 109 -15.42 -3.07 21.69
CA TYR A 109 -15.09 -3.85 20.50
C TYR A 109 -13.89 -3.26 19.76
N GLU A 110 -13.86 -1.95 19.59
CA GLU A 110 -12.71 -1.26 19.00
C GLU A 110 -11.44 -1.55 19.78
N MET A 111 -11.42 -1.32 21.08
CA MET A 111 -10.22 -1.51 21.91
C MET A 111 -9.77 -2.97 22.04
N SER A 112 -10.66 -3.93 21.83
CA SER A 112 -10.35 -5.37 21.85
C SER A 112 -10.13 -5.97 20.46
N GLY A 113 -10.18 -5.19 19.39
CA GLY A 113 -9.99 -5.67 18.02
C GLY A 113 -11.11 -6.56 17.51
N LYS A 114 -12.33 -6.44 18.08
CA LYS A 114 -13.52 -7.13 17.59
C LYS A 114 -14.16 -6.35 16.45
N PRO A 115 -14.88 -7.03 15.52
CA PRO A 115 -15.65 -6.35 14.48
C PRO A 115 -16.62 -5.32 15.05
N ASN A 116 -16.57 -4.09 14.54
CA ASN A 116 -17.31 -2.98 15.14
C ASN A 116 -17.87 -1.98 14.13
N ALA A 117 -17.60 -2.15 12.84
CA ALA A 117 -18.05 -1.23 11.78
C ALA A 117 -17.76 0.25 12.08
N PHE A 118 -16.64 0.54 12.77
CA PHE A 118 -16.27 1.86 13.26
C PHE A 118 -15.02 2.38 12.51
N PRO A 119 -15.20 3.05 11.35
CA PRO A 119 -14.11 3.38 10.43
C PRO A 119 -13.37 4.66 10.84
N PHE A 120 -12.97 4.75 12.10
CA PHE A 120 -12.21 5.88 12.62
C PHE A 120 -10.76 5.54 12.86
N GLY A 121 -9.91 6.53 12.74
CA GLY A 121 -8.48 6.37 12.98
C GLY A 121 -7.79 7.68 13.30
N VAL A 122 -6.50 7.60 13.60
CA VAL A 122 -5.66 8.75 13.94
C VAL A 122 -4.55 8.87 12.92
N SER A 123 -4.44 10.04 12.29
CA SER A 123 -3.44 10.38 11.28
C SER A 123 -3.06 11.85 11.36
N PRO A 124 -1.94 12.28 10.76
CA PRO A 124 -1.58 13.69 10.71
C PRO A 124 -2.68 14.56 10.06
N ASP A 125 -2.84 15.77 10.53
CA ASP A 125 -3.72 16.76 9.91
C ASP A 125 -3.08 17.32 8.64
N PHE A 126 -3.79 17.31 7.51
CA PHE A 126 -3.26 17.87 6.26
C PHE A 126 -2.90 19.35 6.37
N MET A 127 -3.66 20.14 7.16
CA MET A 127 -3.37 21.56 7.35
C MET A 127 -2.33 21.83 8.44
N ASN A 128 -2.03 20.85 9.29
CA ASN A 128 -1.01 20.93 10.33
C ASN A 128 -0.34 19.56 10.52
N ALA A 129 0.55 19.21 9.62
CA ALA A 129 1.23 17.93 9.57
C ALA A 129 2.10 17.57 10.81
N GLN A 130 2.21 18.49 11.77
CA GLN A 130 2.89 18.25 13.05
C GLN A 130 1.99 17.62 14.12
N LEU A 131 0.68 17.53 13.87
CA LEU A 131 -0.31 17.09 14.84
C LEU A 131 -1.14 15.94 14.29
N ASN A 132 -1.28 14.86 15.07
CA ASN A 132 -2.20 13.78 14.78
C ASN A 132 -3.63 14.15 15.21
N VAL A 133 -4.60 13.93 14.32
CA VAL A 133 -6.01 14.24 14.51
C VAL A 133 -6.88 13.04 14.19
N LEU A 134 -8.18 13.14 14.51
CA LEU A 134 -9.17 12.14 14.20
C LEU A 134 -9.57 12.18 12.73
N TRP A 135 -9.69 11.02 12.12
CA TRP A 135 -10.20 10.80 10.77
C TRP A 135 -11.38 9.85 10.79
N ALA A 136 -12.39 10.11 9.95
CA ALA A 136 -13.57 9.27 9.77
C ALA A 136 -13.67 8.81 8.32
N ALA A 137 -13.23 7.58 8.04
CA ALA A 137 -13.37 6.93 6.74
C ALA A 137 -14.79 6.38 6.52
N ALA A 138 -15.01 5.58 5.48
CA ALA A 138 -16.21 4.77 5.30
C ALA A 138 -15.89 3.28 5.53
N PRO A 139 -16.90 2.43 5.76
CA PRO A 139 -16.72 0.98 5.73
C PRO A 139 -16.25 0.50 4.35
N SER A 140 -15.50 -0.60 4.33
CA SER A 140 -15.02 -1.20 3.09
C SER A 140 -16.11 -1.95 2.34
N ILE A 141 -16.00 -2.02 1.02
CA ILE A 141 -16.85 -2.81 0.13
C ILE A 141 -16.19 -4.16 -0.20
N ILE A 142 -16.98 -5.14 -0.66
CA ILE A 142 -16.52 -6.50 -0.97
C ILE A 142 -15.66 -6.53 -2.23
N LEU A 143 -16.08 -5.86 -3.30
CA LEU A 143 -15.36 -5.84 -4.56
C LEU A 143 -14.22 -4.80 -4.54
N PRO A 144 -13.19 -4.95 -5.39
CA PRO A 144 -11.98 -4.13 -5.30
C PRO A 144 -12.19 -2.63 -5.49
N ASP A 145 -13.22 -2.24 -6.28
CA ASP A 145 -13.51 -0.85 -6.59
C ASP A 145 -14.99 -0.67 -6.92
N THR A 146 -15.51 0.55 -6.79
CA THR A 146 -16.91 0.88 -7.09
C THR A 146 -17.29 0.62 -8.53
N THR A 147 -16.35 0.64 -9.47
CA THR A 147 -16.57 0.33 -10.89
C THR A 147 -16.97 -1.13 -11.13
N TYR A 148 -16.71 -2.03 -10.18
CA TYR A 148 -17.15 -3.43 -10.28
C TYR A 148 -18.66 -3.63 -9.99
N TYR A 149 -19.35 -2.61 -9.45
CA TYR A 149 -20.77 -2.68 -9.10
C TYR A 149 -21.71 -2.20 -10.21
N THR A 150 -21.18 -1.80 -11.38
CA THR A 150 -22.03 -1.40 -12.51
C THR A 150 -22.75 -2.60 -13.11
N GLU A 151 -23.97 -2.37 -13.63
CA GLU A 151 -24.85 -3.47 -14.12
C GLU A 151 -24.23 -4.27 -15.27
N ASP A 152 -23.34 -3.66 -16.06
CA ASP A 152 -22.66 -4.26 -17.20
C ASP A 152 -21.31 -4.90 -16.86
N ASN A 153 -20.86 -4.82 -15.60
CA ASN A 153 -19.59 -5.41 -15.17
C ASN A 153 -19.78 -6.91 -14.82
N GLU A 154 -19.58 -7.78 -15.81
CA GLU A 154 -19.68 -9.23 -15.63
C GLU A 154 -18.61 -9.79 -14.68
N LYS A 155 -17.41 -9.17 -14.64
CA LYS A 155 -16.33 -9.59 -13.73
C LYS A 155 -16.70 -9.31 -12.27
N GLY A 156 -17.34 -8.20 -11.99
CA GLY A 156 -17.85 -7.89 -10.64
C GLY A 156 -18.86 -8.95 -10.18
N LYS A 157 -19.79 -9.35 -11.05
CA LYS A 157 -20.77 -10.40 -10.74
C LYS A 157 -20.09 -11.75 -10.48
N GLU A 158 -19.09 -12.12 -11.28
CA GLU A 158 -18.31 -13.35 -11.10
C GLU A 158 -17.59 -13.36 -9.75
N LEU A 159 -16.87 -12.26 -9.43
CA LEU A 159 -16.11 -12.13 -8.19
C LEU A 159 -17.02 -12.14 -6.96
N LEU A 160 -18.17 -11.47 -7.02
CA LEU A 160 -19.14 -11.49 -5.94
C LEU A 160 -19.73 -12.90 -5.74
N GLY A 161 -19.92 -13.65 -6.83
CA GLY A 161 -20.31 -15.06 -6.77
C GLY A 161 -19.27 -15.92 -6.06
N ILE A 162 -17.98 -15.75 -6.38
CA ILE A 162 -16.87 -16.47 -5.74
C ILE A 162 -16.76 -16.11 -4.25
N TRP A 163 -16.90 -14.82 -3.91
CA TRP A 163 -16.92 -14.37 -2.52
C TRP A 163 -18.10 -15.04 -1.76
N ARG A 164 -19.28 -15.04 -2.36
CA ARG A 164 -20.46 -15.68 -1.77
C ARG A 164 -20.23 -17.18 -1.51
N GLU A 165 -19.72 -17.91 -2.49
CA GLU A 165 -19.40 -19.34 -2.34
C GLU A 165 -18.38 -19.57 -1.22
N MET A 166 -17.36 -18.73 -1.11
CA MET A 166 -16.36 -18.82 -0.04
C MET A 166 -17.00 -18.64 1.33
N GLU A 167 -17.82 -17.60 1.49
CA GLU A 167 -18.49 -17.31 2.78
C GLU A 167 -19.53 -18.38 3.13
N GLU A 168 -20.23 -18.95 2.14
CA GLU A 168 -21.13 -20.08 2.33
C GLU A 168 -20.41 -21.27 2.97
N GLU A 169 -19.27 -21.68 2.38
CA GLU A 169 -18.44 -22.76 2.90
C GLU A 169 -17.85 -22.43 4.30
N LEU A 170 -17.44 -21.19 4.54
CA LEU A 170 -16.93 -20.75 5.84
C LEU A 170 -18.02 -20.82 6.91
N LEU A 171 -19.20 -20.25 6.67
CA LEU A 171 -20.31 -20.25 7.62
C LEU A 171 -20.79 -21.68 7.95
N GLU A 172 -20.77 -22.62 6.98
CA GLU A 172 -21.01 -24.04 7.23
C GLU A 172 -20.02 -24.62 8.26
N LYS A 173 -18.71 -24.31 8.12
CA LYS A 173 -17.66 -24.74 9.06
C LYS A 173 -17.87 -24.16 10.46
N TYR A 174 -18.48 -22.98 10.56
CA TYR A 174 -18.87 -22.37 11.84
C TYR A 174 -20.19 -22.86 12.40
N GLY A 175 -20.87 -23.79 11.70
CA GLY A 175 -22.06 -24.47 12.17
C GLY A 175 -23.39 -23.73 11.98
N PHE A 176 -23.41 -22.75 11.05
CA PHE A 176 -24.65 -22.09 10.65
C PHE A 176 -25.50 -23.04 9.77
N THR A 177 -26.79 -22.93 9.87
CA THR A 177 -27.74 -23.69 9.01
C THR A 177 -27.80 -23.04 7.62
N ALA A 178 -28.22 -23.82 6.62
CA ALA A 178 -28.37 -23.32 5.24
C ALA A 178 -29.35 -22.13 5.14
N GLU A 179 -30.38 -22.07 5.99
CA GLU A 179 -31.32 -20.95 6.04
C GLU A 179 -30.67 -19.69 6.62
N GLU A 180 -29.90 -19.82 7.73
CA GLU A 180 -29.14 -18.71 8.32
C GLU A 180 -28.08 -18.19 7.35
N ILE A 181 -27.34 -19.08 6.68
CA ILE A 181 -26.30 -18.73 5.70
C ILE A 181 -26.91 -17.90 4.57
N LYS A 182 -28.00 -18.37 3.99
CA LYS A 182 -28.70 -17.68 2.91
C LYS A 182 -29.16 -16.28 3.36
N ASP A 183 -29.77 -16.16 4.54
CA ASP A 183 -30.27 -14.90 5.07
C ASP A 183 -29.13 -13.91 5.33
N ILE A 184 -28.03 -14.36 5.96
CA ILE A 184 -26.85 -13.54 6.23
C ILE A 184 -26.25 -13.01 4.92
N LEU A 185 -25.98 -13.88 3.95
CA LEU A 185 -25.33 -13.50 2.70
C LEU A 185 -26.19 -12.58 1.84
N ASP A 186 -27.49 -12.82 1.78
CA ASP A 186 -28.42 -11.94 1.06
C ASP A 186 -28.46 -10.54 1.68
N LYS A 187 -28.42 -10.43 3.02
CA LYS A 187 -28.37 -9.16 3.74
C LYS A 187 -27.05 -8.42 3.53
N VAL A 188 -25.92 -9.13 3.63
CA VAL A 188 -24.57 -8.53 3.45
C VAL A 188 -24.42 -7.97 2.03
N ILE A 189 -24.77 -8.77 1.00
CA ILE A 189 -24.71 -8.33 -0.39
C ILE A 189 -25.62 -7.12 -0.64
N ALA A 190 -26.79 -7.10 -0.01
CA ALA A 190 -27.71 -5.96 -0.13
C ALA A 190 -27.15 -4.68 0.51
N LEU A 191 -26.49 -4.80 1.68
CA LEU A 191 -25.82 -3.67 2.34
C LEU A 191 -24.63 -3.17 1.53
N ASP A 192 -23.78 -4.09 1.06
CA ASP A 192 -22.60 -3.82 0.25
C ASP A 192 -22.95 -3.06 -1.06
N ALA A 193 -23.98 -3.52 -1.77
CA ALA A 193 -24.46 -2.86 -2.99
C ALA A 193 -25.02 -1.45 -2.75
N LYS A 194 -25.55 -1.17 -1.55
CA LYS A 194 -25.91 0.20 -1.16
C LYS A 194 -24.68 1.02 -0.85
N LEU A 195 -23.78 0.50 -0.02
CA LEU A 195 -22.56 1.16 0.43
C LEU A 195 -21.67 1.58 -0.75
N ALA A 196 -21.54 0.72 -1.77
CA ALA A 196 -20.72 0.98 -2.96
C ALA A 196 -21.11 2.26 -3.73
N LYS A 197 -22.30 2.82 -3.50
CA LYS A 197 -22.74 4.07 -4.12
C LYS A 197 -22.19 5.32 -3.42
N TYR A 198 -21.72 5.16 -2.19
CA TYR A 198 -21.38 6.27 -1.29
C TYR A 198 -19.90 6.31 -0.93
N VAL A 199 -19.15 5.23 -1.18
CA VAL A 199 -17.70 5.22 -0.99
C VAL A 199 -16.98 5.74 -2.22
N LEU A 200 -15.74 6.18 -2.04
CA LEU A 200 -14.89 6.67 -3.13
C LEU A 200 -14.38 5.52 -3.99
N SER A 201 -14.25 5.76 -5.30
CA SER A 201 -13.47 4.91 -6.19
C SER A 201 -11.97 5.08 -5.95
N SER A 202 -11.16 4.17 -6.49
CA SER A 202 -9.70 4.29 -6.44
C SER A 202 -9.19 5.56 -7.13
N GLU A 203 -9.83 6.00 -8.24
CA GLU A 203 -9.51 7.26 -8.90
C GLU A 203 -9.79 8.46 -7.99
N GLU A 204 -10.99 8.54 -7.37
CA GLU A 204 -11.33 9.60 -6.42
C GLU A 204 -10.38 9.62 -5.21
N SER A 205 -10.05 8.45 -4.68
CA SER A 205 -9.14 8.32 -3.51
C SER A 205 -7.69 8.68 -3.82
N SER A 206 -7.29 8.69 -5.08
CA SER A 206 -5.93 9.07 -5.51
C SER A 206 -5.68 10.59 -5.50
N GLU A 207 -6.73 11.41 -5.38
CA GLU A 207 -6.65 12.87 -5.33
C GLU A 207 -6.64 13.37 -3.87
N TYR A 208 -5.48 13.39 -3.21
CA TYR A 208 -5.37 13.65 -1.76
C TYR A 208 -5.96 14.98 -1.30
N VAL A 209 -5.89 16.02 -2.12
CA VAL A 209 -6.44 17.35 -1.79
C VAL A 209 -7.95 17.29 -1.58
N GLU A 210 -8.62 16.47 -2.39
CA GLU A 210 -10.07 16.31 -2.36
C GLU A 210 -10.55 15.45 -1.17
N LEU A 211 -9.62 14.85 -0.41
CA LEU A 211 -9.95 14.05 0.78
C LEU A 211 -10.06 14.89 2.06
N TYR A 212 -9.75 16.18 2.01
CA TYR A 212 -9.66 17.01 3.20
C TYR A 212 -10.95 17.79 3.47
N HIS A 213 -11.87 17.18 4.25
CA HIS A 213 -13.12 17.80 4.69
C HIS A 213 -13.13 17.87 6.23
N PRO A 214 -12.67 18.98 6.84
CA PRO A 214 -12.72 19.15 8.29
C PRO A 214 -14.13 19.50 8.75
N TYR A 215 -14.62 18.79 9.76
CA TYR A 215 -15.88 19.05 10.44
C TYR A 215 -15.64 19.41 11.89
N ASP A 216 -16.37 20.42 12.38
CA ASP A 216 -16.54 20.61 13.81
C ASP A 216 -17.30 19.41 14.39
N TRP A 217 -16.88 18.94 15.55
CA TRP A 217 -17.42 17.71 16.14
C TRP A 217 -18.95 17.74 16.31
N GLU A 218 -19.48 18.87 16.81
CA GLU A 218 -20.93 19.05 17.01
C GLU A 218 -21.72 18.90 15.70
N ASP A 219 -21.17 19.32 14.56
CA ASP A 219 -21.84 19.19 13.27
C ASP A 219 -21.69 17.77 12.71
N PHE A 220 -20.53 17.15 12.91
CA PHE A 220 -20.30 15.79 12.47
C PHE A 220 -21.21 14.76 13.15
N THR A 221 -21.42 14.87 14.47
CA THR A 221 -22.28 13.95 15.22
C THR A 221 -23.73 13.92 14.73
N LYS A 222 -24.20 14.99 14.10
CA LYS A 222 -25.55 15.08 13.51
C LYS A 222 -25.73 14.21 12.26
N LEU A 223 -24.61 13.79 11.62
CA LEU A 223 -24.62 12.97 10.40
C LEU A 223 -25.00 11.52 10.68
N ALA A 224 -24.78 11.03 11.90
CA ALA A 224 -25.17 9.69 12.33
C ALA A 224 -25.81 9.74 13.74
N PRO A 225 -27.05 10.25 13.87
CA PRO A 225 -27.65 10.63 15.14
C PRO A 225 -27.93 9.46 16.10
N GLU A 226 -28.05 8.24 15.59
CA GLU A 226 -28.23 7.05 16.43
C GLU A 226 -26.91 6.43 16.91
N LEU A 227 -25.76 6.87 16.35
CA LEU A 227 -24.44 6.45 16.79
C LEU A 227 -23.98 7.36 17.97
N PRO A 228 -23.77 6.81 19.18
CA PRO A 228 -23.46 7.62 20.37
C PRO A 228 -21.98 8.02 20.40
N LEU A 229 -21.54 8.82 19.42
CA LEU A 229 -20.13 9.17 19.17
C LEU A 229 -19.47 9.81 20.40
N ASP A 230 -20.16 10.69 21.12
CA ASP A 230 -19.62 11.34 22.33
C ASP A 230 -19.24 10.31 23.40
N ASN A 231 -20.11 9.30 23.62
CA ASN A 231 -19.84 8.24 24.58
C ASN A 231 -18.68 7.37 24.14
N ILE A 232 -18.69 6.94 22.85
CA ILE A 232 -17.65 6.08 22.29
C ILE A 232 -16.28 6.74 22.42
N PHE A 233 -16.14 8.01 22.01
CA PHE A 233 -14.85 8.69 22.07
C PHE A 233 -14.46 9.09 23.50
N THR A 234 -15.40 9.36 24.38
CA THR A 234 -15.10 9.54 25.80
C THR A 234 -14.49 8.28 26.41
N GLU A 235 -14.97 7.09 26.03
CA GLU A 235 -14.40 5.81 26.49
C GLU A 235 -13.02 5.53 25.87
N ILE A 236 -12.83 5.80 24.58
CA ILE A 236 -11.56 5.52 23.88
C ILE A 236 -10.49 6.56 24.22
N LEU A 237 -10.81 7.84 24.18
CA LEU A 237 -9.86 8.97 24.26
C LEU A 237 -9.86 9.67 25.62
N GLY A 238 -10.83 9.39 26.48
CA GLY A 238 -11.03 10.09 27.75
C GLY A 238 -11.73 11.45 27.62
N GLN A 239 -12.03 11.90 26.40
CA GLN A 239 -12.73 13.14 26.10
C GLN A 239 -13.34 13.12 24.70
N VAL A 240 -14.25 14.04 24.44
CA VAL A 240 -14.86 14.25 23.12
C VAL A 240 -13.88 15.02 22.23
N PRO A 241 -13.68 14.65 20.95
CA PRO A 241 -12.86 15.40 20.00
C PRO A 241 -13.46 16.78 19.69
N ASP A 242 -12.62 17.74 19.29
CA ASP A 242 -13.09 19.06 18.83
C ASP A 242 -13.44 19.04 17.34
N LYS A 243 -12.73 18.24 16.56
CA LYS A 243 -12.88 18.12 15.09
C LYS A 243 -12.56 16.72 14.59
N VAL A 244 -13.01 16.45 13.37
CA VAL A 244 -12.70 15.22 12.61
C VAL A 244 -12.50 15.57 11.14
N ILE A 245 -11.58 14.86 10.47
CA ILE A 245 -11.40 14.94 9.02
C ILE A 245 -12.17 13.80 8.37
N VAL A 246 -12.92 14.11 7.31
CA VAL A 246 -13.87 13.17 6.69
C VAL A 246 -13.51 12.98 5.20
N PRO A 247 -12.62 12.05 4.85
CA PRO A 247 -12.28 11.81 3.44
C PRO A 247 -13.48 11.29 2.63
N GLU A 248 -14.30 10.45 3.24
CA GLU A 248 -15.50 9.84 2.65
C GLU A 248 -16.76 10.71 2.92
N GLU A 249 -16.71 12.00 2.57
CA GLU A 249 -17.78 12.95 2.88
C GLU A 249 -19.15 12.48 2.37
N ARG A 250 -19.21 11.91 1.16
CA ARG A 250 -20.45 11.39 0.55
C ARG A 250 -21.10 10.28 1.41
N PHE A 251 -20.31 9.36 1.97
CA PHE A 251 -20.84 8.35 2.87
C PHE A 251 -21.48 8.99 4.11
N TRP A 252 -20.77 9.91 4.77
CA TRP A 252 -21.22 10.49 6.02
C TRP A 252 -22.45 11.40 5.85
N THR A 253 -22.50 12.18 4.77
CA THR A 253 -23.59 13.14 4.55
C THR A 253 -24.86 12.51 3.96
N GLU A 254 -24.73 11.41 3.19
CA GLU A 254 -25.84 10.84 2.45
C GLU A 254 -26.30 9.46 2.94
N PHE A 255 -25.46 8.70 3.63
CA PHE A 255 -25.79 7.32 3.98
C PHE A 255 -25.52 6.93 5.45
N ALA A 256 -24.64 7.59 6.16
CA ALA A 256 -24.26 7.20 7.53
C ALA A 256 -25.45 7.16 8.49
N ALA A 257 -26.41 8.10 8.38
CA ALA A 257 -27.61 8.11 9.19
C ALA A 257 -28.50 6.87 8.97
N GLU A 258 -28.56 6.34 7.74
CA GLU A 258 -29.24 5.07 7.45
C GLU A 258 -28.40 3.88 7.89
N TYR A 259 -27.10 3.91 7.57
CA TYR A 259 -26.18 2.81 7.87
C TYR A 259 -26.12 2.51 9.38
N TYR A 260 -26.01 3.54 10.22
CA TYR A 260 -25.97 3.44 11.67
C TYR A 260 -27.35 3.71 12.30
N SER A 261 -28.33 2.85 11.98
CA SER A 261 -29.70 3.01 12.48
C SER A 261 -30.33 1.68 12.90
N GLU A 262 -31.36 1.76 13.74
CA GLU A 262 -32.15 0.59 14.12
C GLU A 262 -32.85 -0.03 12.89
N ASP A 263 -33.29 0.77 11.93
CA ASP A 263 -33.93 0.29 10.71
C ASP A 263 -33.00 -0.54 9.82
N ASN A 264 -31.70 -0.26 9.86
CA ASN A 264 -30.67 -0.99 9.10
C ASN A 264 -29.98 -2.10 9.91
N TRP A 265 -30.34 -2.27 11.19
CA TRP A 265 -29.64 -3.16 12.11
C TRP A 265 -29.45 -4.59 11.61
N GLU A 266 -30.50 -5.18 11.04
CA GLU A 266 -30.42 -6.56 10.55
C GLU A 266 -29.38 -6.76 9.43
N LEU A 267 -29.18 -5.74 8.56
CA LEU A 267 -28.16 -5.78 7.52
C LEU A 267 -26.76 -5.61 8.13
N LEU A 268 -26.60 -4.64 9.03
CA LEU A 268 -25.34 -4.37 9.71
C LEU A 268 -24.90 -5.55 10.58
N LYS A 269 -25.84 -6.17 11.32
CA LYS A 269 -25.57 -7.37 12.11
C LYS A 269 -25.08 -8.53 11.26
N ALA A 270 -25.64 -8.72 10.07
CA ALA A 270 -25.18 -9.76 9.13
C ALA A 270 -23.72 -9.50 8.71
N SER A 271 -23.36 -8.25 8.41
CA SER A 271 -21.95 -7.87 8.09
C SER A 271 -21.02 -8.15 9.27
N LEU A 272 -21.39 -7.76 10.49
CA LEU A 272 -20.60 -8.02 11.69
C LEU A 272 -20.40 -9.53 11.95
N LEU A 273 -21.39 -10.38 11.61
CA LEU A 273 -21.25 -11.83 11.71
C LEU A 273 -20.26 -12.39 10.69
N ILE A 274 -20.27 -11.89 9.45
CA ILE A 274 -19.24 -12.24 8.46
C ILE A 274 -17.86 -11.87 8.99
N ASP A 275 -17.68 -10.64 9.45
CA ASP A 275 -16.40 -10.18 9.99
C ASP A 275 -15.94 -11.04 11.18
N ALA A 276 -16.85 -11.40 12.09
CA ALA A 276 -16.55 -12.23 13.25
C ALA A 276 -16.14 -13.67 12.89
N THR A 277 -16.60 -14.20 11.73
CA THR A 277 -16.24 -15.51 11.23
C THR A 277 -15.00 -15.50 10.33
N THR A 278 -14.54 -14.34 9.87
CA THR A 278 -13.43 -14.25 8.90
C THR A 278 -12.11 -13.78 9.51
N ILE A 279 -12.13 -12.85 10.45
CA ILE A 279 -10.95 -12.14 10.98
C ILE A 279 -9.84 -13.07 11.52
N TRP A 280 -10.19 -14.25 12.02
CA TRP A 280 -9.24 -15.18 12.64
C TRP A 280 -8.97 -16.45 11.82
N ASN A 281 -9.53 -16.62 10.62
CA ASN A 281 -9.39 -17.86 9.84
C ASN A 281 -7.95 -18.26 9.58
N ALA A 282 -7.04 -17.29 9.36
CA ALA A 282 -5.62 -17.55 9.19
C ALA A 282 -4.93 -18.15 10.44
N TYR A 283 -5.50 -17.93 11.63
CA TYR A 283 -4.97 -18.38 12.92
C TYR A 283 -5.59 -19.70 13.41
N LEU A 284 -6.61 -20.19 12.74
CA LEU A 284 -7.34 -21.44 13.08
C LEU A 284 -6.76 -22.62 12.31
N THR A 285 -7.61 -23.51 11.77
CA THR A 285 -7.18 -24.68 11.01
C THR A 285 -6.56 -24.30 9.66
N ASP A 286 -5.78 -25.21 9.07
CA ASP A 286 -5.26 -25.00 7.73
C ASP A 286 -6.36 -24.96 6.66
N GLU A 287 -7.40 -25.75 6.84
CA GLU A 287 -8.58 -25.74 5.96
C GLU A 287 -9.24 -24.36 5.93
N LEU A 288 -9.49 -23.74 7.09
CA LEU A 288 -10.06 -22.40 7.18
C LEU A 288 -9.15 -21.34 6.59
N ARG A 289 -7.85 -21.42 6.85
CA ARG A 289 -6.85 -20.52 6.25
C ARG A 289 -6.87 -20.57 4.72
N VAL A 290 -6.88 -21.76 4.16
CA VAL A 290 -6.87 -21.96 2.70
C VAL A 290 -8.20 -21.52 2.09
N LEU A 291 -9.32 -21.86 2.73
CA LEU A 291 -10.65 -21.50 2.27
C LEU A 291 -10.86 -19.98 2.27
N PHE A 292 -10.52 -19.30 3.35
CA PHE A 292 -10.61 -17.84 3.45
C PHE A 292 -9.83 -17.10 2.35
N GLY A 293 -8.72 -17.67 1.89
CA GLY A 293 -7.96 -17.12 0.77
C GLY A 293 -8.57 -17.34 -0.64
N LYS A 294 -9.71 -18.03 -0.78
CA LYS A 294 -10.31 -18.40 -2.09
C LYS A 294 -10.62 -17.16 -2.94
N TYR A 295 -11.25 -16.17 -2.37
CA TYR A 295 -11.61 -14.93 -3.06
C TYR A 295 -10.36 -14.12 -3.49
N GLY A 296 -9.39 -13.93 -2.59
CA GLY A 296 -8.15 -13.21 -2.90
C GLY A 296 -7.32 -13.89 -4.00
N ARG A 297 -7.29 -15.22 -4.02
CA ARG A 297 -6.66 -15.97 -5.11
C ARG A 297 -7.40 -15.81 -6.43
N ALA A 298 -8.71 -15.73 -6.43
CA ALA A 298 -9.51 -15.48 -7.64
C ALA A 298 -9.25 -14.07 -8.20
N LEU A 299 -9.13 -13.06 -7.33
CA LEU A 299 -8.76 -11.69 -7.71
C LEU A 299 -7.40 -11.63 -8.41
N SER A 300 -6.45 -12.41 -7.95
CA SER A 300 -5.07 -12.41 -8.47
C SER A 300 -4.76 -13.51 -9.48
N GLY A 301 -5.72 -14.38 -9.81
CA GLY A 301 -5.51 -15.54 -10.67
C GLY A 301 -4.51 -16.57 -10.10
N THR A 302 -4.23 -16.52 -8.78
CA THR A 302 -3.27 -17.40 -8.11
C THR A 302 -3.88 -18.78 -7.88
N PRO A 303 -3.33 -19.87 -8.46
CA PRO A 303 -3.97 -21.19 -8.39
C PRO A 303 -3.85 -21.89 -7.03
N GLN A 304 -2.81 -21.59 -6.26
CA GLN A 304 -2.52 -22.28 -5.00
C GLN A 304 -2.44 -21.30 -3.82
N ALA A 305 -2.88 -21.77 -2.65
CA ALA A 305 -2.58 -21.11 -1.40
C ALA A 305 -1.12 -21.37 -1.00
N TRP A 306 -0.55 -20.49 -0.18
CA TRP A 306 0.74 -20.75 0.46
C TRP A 306 0.70 -22.08 1.22
N ASP A 307 1.80 -22.80 1.23
CA ASP A 307 1.97 -23.96 2.08
C ASP A 307 1.88 -23.59 3.58
N LYS A 308 1.81 -24.60 4.44
CA LYS A 308 1.65 -24.40 5.89
C LYS A 308 2.79 -23.60 6.52
N LYS A 309 4.03 -23.87 6.09
CA LYS A 309 5.23 -23.23 6.61
C LYS A 309 5.26 -21.74 6.27
N LYS A 310 5.06 -21.42 5.00
CA LYS A 310 5.01 -20.05 4.50
C LYS A 310 3.84 -19.28 5.10
N GLY A 311 2.65 -19.89 5.18
CA GLY A 311 1.48 -19.30 5.83
C GLY A 311 1.72 -18.98 7.30
N ALA A 312 2.35 -19.87 8.05
CA ALA A 312 2.69 -19.67 9.45
C ALA A 312 3.73 -18.56 9.66
N TYR A 313 4.74 -18.48 8.78
CA TYR A 313 5.74 -17.41 8.79
C TYR A 313 5.08 -16.04 8.59
N TYR A 314 4.29 -15.88 7.53
CA TYR A 314 3.65 -14.59 7.23
C TYR A 314 2.68 -14.14 8.32
N LEU A 315 1.96 -15.09 8.92
CA LEU A 315 1.12 -14.82 10.08
C LEU A 315 1.94 -14.31 11.28
N ALA A 316 3.06 -14.96 11.57
CA ALA A 316 3.88 -14.62 12.73
C ALA A 316 4.69 -13.35 12.53
N GLN A 317 5.17 -13.08 11.31
CA GLN A 317 5.98 -11.91 11.04
C GLN A 317 5.22 -10.59 11.16
N GLY A 318 3.93 -10.55 10.81
CA GLY A 318 3.15 -9.31 10.76
C GLY A 318 3.35 -8.42 12.00
N PRO A 319 3.07 -8.90 13.21
CA PRO A 319 3.27 -8.12 14.44
C PRO A 319 4.73 -7.75 14.74
N TYR A 320 5.71 -8.45 14.17
CA TYR A 320 7.14 -8.30 14.44
C TYR A 320 7.95 -7.82 13.22
N ASN A 321 7.30 -7.38 12.16
CA ASN A 321 7.91 -7.06 10.87
C ASN A 321 9.08 -6.06 10.96
N GLN A 322 8.97 -4.98 11.75
CA GLN A 322 10.06 -4.01 11.91
C GLN A 322 11.27 -4.62 12.64
N ALA A 323 11.05 -5.50 13.63
CA ALA A 323 12.14 -6.18 14.34
C ALA A 323 12.88 -7.15 13.42
N LEU A 324 12.15 -7.91 12.60
CA LEU A 324 12.73 -8.77 11.56
C LEU A 324 13.48 -7.95 10.50
N GLY A 325 12.93 -6.79 10.12
CA GLY A 325 13.59 -5.86 9.21
C GLY A 325 14.92 -5.34 9.75
N LEU A 326 15.00 -4.98 11.02
CA LEU A 326 16.26 -4.56 11.66
C LEU A 326 17.29 -5.68 11.69
N TRP A 327 16.87 -6.91 12.02
CA TRP A 327 17.76 -8.06 11.95
C TRP A 327 18.30 -8.27 10.52
N TYR A 328 17.40 -8.27 9.52
CA TYR A 328 17.77 -8.41 8.12
C TYR A 328 18.79 -7.36 7.67
N ALA A 329 18.53 -6.09 7.99
CA ALA A 329 19.42 -5.00 7.61
C ALA A 329 20.80 -5.13 8.27
N GLY A 330 20.86 -5.57 9.54
CA GLY A 330 22.10 -5.84 10.25
C GLY A 330 22.95 -6.93 9.60
N GLU A 331 22.32 -7.94 8.98
CA GLU A 331 23.01 -9.06 8.32
C GLU A 331 23.37 -8.77 6.85
N LYS A 332 22.59 -7.95 6.15
CA LYS A 332 22.65 -7.84 4.68
C LYS A 332 23.01 -6.47 4.14
N PHE A 333 22.98 -5.43 4.93
CA PHE A 333 23.21 -4.07 4.46
C PHE A 333 24.44 -3.45 5.11
N SER A 334 25.52 -3.30 4.33
CA SER A 334 26.81 -2.81 4.85
C SER A 334 26.81 -1.28 5.05
N PRO A 335 27.61 -0.77 6.02
CA PRO A 335 27.81 0.68 6.18
C PRO A 335 28.37 1.37 4.94
N GLU A 336 29.17 0.65 4.13
CA GLU A 336 29.73 1.18 2.88
C GLU A 336 28.62 1.37 1.82
N ALA A 337 27.74 0.40 1.67
CA ALA A 337 26.57 0.52 0.77
C ALA A 337 25.66 1.66 1.23
N LYS A 338 25.42 1.80 2.53
CA LYS A 338 24.63 2.90 3.09
C LYS A 338 25.24 4.26 2.72
N ALA A 339 26.53 4.45 2.95
CA ALA A 339 27.23 5.70 2.64
C ALA A 339 27.20 6.04 1.14
N ASP A 340 27.35 5.04 0.27
CA ASP A 340 27.27 5.24 -1.18
C ASP A 340 25.88 5.64 -1.64
N VAL A 341 24.83 5.03 -1.10
CA VAL A 341 23.43 5.39 -1.39
C VAL A 341 23.11 6.79 -0.85
N GLU A 342 23.57 7.14 0.35
CA GLU A 342 23.44 8.50 0.91
C GLU A 342 24.05 9.55 -0.02
N ALA A 343 25.24 9.29 -0.58
CA ALA A 343 25.87 10.17 -1.54
C ALA A 343 25.07 10.30 -2.85
N LYS A 344 24.46 9.22 -3.32
CA LYS A 344 23.59 9.24 -4.50
C LYS A 344 22.32 10.06 -4.24
N VAL A 345 21.68 9.89 -3.08
CA VAL A 345 20.52 10.70 -2.69
C VAL A 345 20.88 12.19 -2.66
N ALA A 346 21.98 12.55 -2.04
CA ALA A 346 22.45 13.94 -2.01
C ALA A 346 22.69 14.49 -3.41
N THR A 347 23.30 13.70 -4.31
CA THR A 347 23.51 14.06 -5.71
C THR A 347 22.18 14.27 -6.45
N MET A 348 21.18 13.41 -6.23
CA MET A 348 19.87 13.55 -6.85
C MET A 348 19.15 14.81 -6.39
N ILE A 349 19.18 15.11 -5.10
CA ILE A 349 18.59 16.34 -4.55
C ILE A 349 19.25 17.57 -5.17
N ASP A 350 20.59 17.58 -5.33
CA ASP A 350 21.33 18.67 -5.95
C ASP A 350 20.98 18.83 -7.45
N VAL A 351 20.89 17.73 -8.18
CA VAL A 351 20.46 17.76 -9.59
C VAL A 351 19.04 18.30 -9.70
N TYR A 352 18.14 17.84 -8.84
CA TYR A 352 16.74 18.28 -8.84
C TYR A 352 16.62 19.79 -8.61
N LYS A 353 17.39 20.33 -7.65
CA LYS A 353 17.48 21.80 -7.42
C LYS A 353 17.96 22.54 -8.66
N SER A 354 19.00 22.01 -9.32
CA SER A 354 19.54 22.64 -10.54
C SER A 354 18.49 22.65 -11.66
N ARG A 355 17.74 21.58 -11.83
CA ARG A 355 16.67 21.49 -12.83
C ARG A 355 15.55 22.50 -12.54
N LEU A 356 15.06 22.58 -11.29
CA LEU A 356 14.06 23.56 -10.88
C LEU A 356 14.55 25.00 -11.07
N GLN A 357 15.82 25.29 -10.80
CA GLN A 357 16.41 26.63 -11.04
C GLN A 357 16.38 27.05 -12.50
N THR A 358 16.48 26.09 -13.41
CA THR A 358 16.50 26.32 -14.87
C THR A 358 15.15 26.12 -15.55
N ALA A 359 14.11 25.67 -14.82
CA ALA A 359 12.75 25.52 -15.33
C ALA A 359 12.16 26.90 -15.67
N ASP A 360 12.19 27.27 -16.95
CA ASP A 360 11.82 28.60 -17.44
C ASP A 360 10.31 28.90 -17.36
N TRP A 361 9.50 27.86 -17.25
CA TRP A 361 8.05 27.97 -17.10
C TRP A 361 7.59 28.26 -15.67
N LEU A 362 8.48 28.16 -14.65
CA LEU A 362 8.21 28.49 -13.25
C LEU A 362 8.59 29.94 -12.95
N ALA A 363 7.71 30.65 -12.24
CA ALA A 363 8.03 31.94 -11.65
C ALA A 363 9.16 31.84 -10.60
N PRO A 364 9.94 32.88 -10.38
CA PRO A 364 11.02 32.86 -9.39
C PRO A 364 10.55 32.49 -7.98
N GLU A 365 9.39 32.94 -7.55
CA GLU A 365 8.79 32.66 -6.25
C GLU A 365 8.41 31.20 -6.09
N THR A 366 7.84 30.57 -7.12
CA THR A 366 7.50 29.12 -7.10
C THR A 366 8.77 28.28 -7.07
N ARG A 367 9.81 28.65 -7.85
CA ARG A 367 11.13 27.98 -7.81
C ARG A 367 11.75 28.04 -6.42
N GLU A 368 11.73 29.20 -5.76
CA GLU A 368 12.29 29.38 -4.41
C GLU A 368 11.58 28.47 -3.41
N LYS A 369 10.27 28.37 -3.48
CA LYS A 369 9.49 27.47 -2.64
C LYS A 369 9.79 25.99 -2.90
N ALA A 370 9.86 25.57 -4.16
CA ALA A 370 10.23 24.22 -4.53
C ALA A 370 11.64 23.84 -4.02
N ILE A 371 12.61 24.75 -4.17
CA ILE A 371 13.97 24.55 -3.65
C ILE A 371 13.98 24.51 -2.12
N THR A 372 13.18 25.33 -1.45
CA THR A 372 13.02 25.29 0.01
C THR A 372 12.52 23.92 0.46
N LYS A 373 11.52 23.35 -0.22
CA LYS A 373 11.00 22.02 0.07
C LYS A 373 12.06 20.93 -0.09
N LEU A 374 12.87 20.98 -1.16
CA LEU A 374 14.00 20.06 -1.35
C LEU A 374 15.12 20.23 -0.31
N ASN A 375 15.33 21.45 0.21
CA ASN A 375 16.37 21.69 1.22
C ASN A 375 16.07 21.01 2.56
N VAL A 376 14.80 20.74 2.84
CA VAL A 376 14.35 20.16 4.12
C VAL A 376 13.77 18.75 3.96
N ILE A 377 13.80 18.19 2.74
CA ILE A 377 13.45 16.78 2.53
C ILE A 377 14.37 15.88 3.36
N THR A 378 13.81 14.95 4.09
CA THR A 378 14.58 14.07 4.98
C THR A 378 14.70 12.67 4.38
N PRO A 379 15.91 12.23 4.01
CA PRO A 379 16.14 10.86 3.55
C PRO A 379 16.31 9.89 4.72
N HIS A 380 15.68 8.73 4.62
CA HIS A 380 15.85 7.59 5.50
C HIS A 380 16.34 6.39 4.68
N ILE A 381 17.52 5.86 5.00
CA ILE A 381 18.20 4.85 4.18
C ILE A 381 18.51 3.61 5.00
N GLY A 382 18.04 2.47 4.50
CA GLY A 382 18.33 1.14 5.00
C GLY A 382 17.36 0.67 6.07
N TYR A 383 17.33 1.31 7.23
CA TYR A 383 16.54 0.86 8.39
C TYR A 383 16.33 1.98 9.41
N PRO A 384 15.26 1.90 10.24
CA PRO A 384 15.04 2.87 11.32
C PRO A 384 16.07 2.70 12.44
N GLU A 385 16.43 3.80 13.11
CA GLU A 385 17.42 3.77 14.20
C GLU A 385 16.94 3.01 15.43
N LYS A 386 15.64 2.97 15.66
CA LYS A 386 15.01 2.31 16.83
C LYS A 386 13.63 1.76 16.45
N LEU A 387 13.21 0.74 17.18
CA LEU A 387 11.84 0.25 17.14
C LEU A 387 10.93 1.11 18.01
N PRO A 388 9.63 1.24 17.68
CA PRO A 388 8.63 1.77 18.59
C PRO A 388 8.63 1.01 19.93
N GLU A 389 8.41 1.73 21.04
CA GLU A 389 8.42 1.13 22.38
C GLU A 389 7.36 0.02 22.58
N THR A 390 6.32 0.03 21.76
CA THR A 390 5.28 -1.00 21.74
C THR A 390 5.82 -2.40 21.50
N TYR A 391 6.97 -2.53 20.80
CA TYR A 391 7.61 -3.83 20.57
C TYR A 391 8.04 -4.52 21.88
N ASN A 392 8.40 -3.75 22.91
CA ASN A 392 8.72 -4.30 24.24
C ASN A 392 7.50 -4.87 24.98
N LYS A 393 6.27 -4.50 24.56
CA LYS A 393 5.01 -5.00 25.12
C LYS A 393 4.50 -6.26 24.43
N LYS A 394 5.06 -6.61 23.25
CA LYS A 394 4.65 -7.76 22.43
C LYS A 394 5.22 -9.06 23.00
N ILE A 395 4.67 -9.49 24.13
CA ILE A 395 5.12 -10.69 24.88
C ILE A 395 4.15 -11.83 24.64
N ILE A 396 4.66 -13.00 24.24
CA ILE A 396 3.91 -14.21 23.95
C ILE A 396 3.82 -15.10 25.20
N ASP A 397 2.61 -15.48 25.56
CA ASP A 397 2.29 -16.46 26.59
C ASP A 397 1.95 -17.82 25.96
N GLU A 398 2.86 -18.77 26.05
CA GLU A 398 2.71 -20.11 25.45
C GLU A 398 1.61 -20.95 26.12
N ASN A 399 1.03 -20.50 27.25
CA ASN A 399 -0.13 -21.16 27.89
C ASN A 399 -1.46 -20.78 27.22
N LEU A 400 -1.49 -19.70 26.46
CA LEU A 400 -2.66 -19.25 25.70
C LEU A 400 -2.68 -19.88 24.30
N SER A 401 -3.81 -19.81 23.64
CA SER A 401 -3.94 -20.18 22.23
C SER A 401 -3.24 -19.17 21.31
N LEU A 402 -3.02 -19.55 20.05
CA LEU A 402 -2.48 -18.64 19.02
C LEU A 402 -3.38 -17.42 18.82
N VAL A 403 -4.71 -17.61 18.79
CA VAL A 403 -5.71 -16.53 18.64
C VAL A 403 -5.66 -15.56 19.82
N GLU A 404 -5.60 -16.07 21.07
CA GLU A 404 -5.53 -15.21 22.27
C GLU A 404 -4.25 -14.37 22.30
N ASN A 405 -3.11 -14.93 21.88
CA ASN A 405 -1.88 -14.15 21.75
C ASN A 405 -2.00 -13.11 20.62
N ALA A 406 -2.55 -13.50 19.46
CA ALA A 406 -2.77 -12.58 18.35
C ALA A 406 -3.69 -11.41 18.75
N GLN A 407 -4.76 -11.69 19.47
CA GLN A 407 -5.66 -10.65 20.00
C GLN A 407 -4.91 -9.65 20.90
N LYS A 408 -4.08 -10.13 21.84
CA LYS A 408 -3.25 -9.25 22.67
C LYS A 408 -2.31 -8.37 21.86
N LEU A 409 -1.72 -8.91 20.79
CA LEU A 409 -0.86 -8.13 19.90
C LEU A 409 -1.65 -7.05 19.14
N VAL A 410 -2.88 -7.36 18.72
CA VAL A 410 -3.81 -6.41 18.09
C VAL A 410 -4.20 -5.31 19.08
N GLU A 411 -4.58 -5.66 20.31
CA GLU A 411 -4.93 -4.70 21.37
C GLU A 411 -3.79 -3.70 21.65
N ILE A 412 -2.52 -4.18 21.68
CA ILE A 412 -1.34 -3.31 21.83
C ILE A 412 -1.24 -2.31 20.67
N SER A 413 -1.47 -2.77 19.44
CA SER A 413 -1.40 -1.94 18.23
C SER A 413 -2.51 -0.89 18.19
N ILE A 414 -3.73 -1.28 18.53
CA ILE A 414 -4.90 -0.39 18.61
C ILE A 414 -4.68 0.70 19.69
N ALA A 415 -4.29 0.29 20.89
CA ALA A 415 -4.01 1.22 21.97
C ALA A 415 -2.90 2.22 21.61
N HIS A 416 -1.88 1.77 20.86
CA HIS A 416 -0.84 2.66 20.36
C HIS A 416 -1.39 3.67 19.33
N SER A 417 -2.20 3.21 18.38
CA SER A 417 -2.80 4.08 17.36
C SER A 417 -3.64 5.18 18.02
N TRP A 418 -4.53 4.82 18.94
CA TRP A 418 -5.36 5.79 19.65
C TRP A 418 -4.55 6.72 20.55
N SER A 419 -3.45 6.25 21.14
CA SER A 419 -2.57 7.09 21.95
C SER A 419 -1.89 8.24 21.19
N LYS A 420 -1.85 8.17 19.87
CA LYS A 420 -1.32 9.23 19.00
C LYS A 420 -2.26 10.42 18.85
N TRP A 421 -3.55 10.24 19.13
CA TRP A 421 -4.52 11.32 18.98
C TRP A 421 -4.11 12.56 19.78
N ASN A 422 -4.19 13.72 19.13
CA ASN A 422 -3.80 15.03 19.69
C ASN A 422 -2.34 15.07 20.22
N GLN A 423 -1.47 14.18 19.67
CA GLN A 423 -0.03 14.17 19.95
C GLN A 423 0.76 14.62 18.73
N PRO A 424 1.96 15.17 18.92
CA PRO A 424 2.88 15.45 17.83
C PRO A 424 3.16 14.19 17.00
N VAL A 425 3.34 14.37 15.70
CA VAL A 425 3.71 13.28 14.78
C VAL A 425 5.14 12.83 15.07
N ASP A 426 5.33 11.52 15.26
CA ASP A 426 6.67 10.92 15.37
C ASP A 426 7.25 10.65 13.98
N ARG A 427 8.11 11.54 13.50
CA ARG A 427 8.76 11.46 12.20
C ARG A 427 9.85 10.37 12.11
N SER A 428 10.15 9.65 13.18
CA SER A 428 11.13 8.56 13.19
C SER A 428 10.53 7.19 12.88
N GLU A 429 9.19 7.07 12.86
CA GLU A 429 8.51 5.82 12.52
C GLU A 429 8.58 5.55 11.01
N TRP A 430 8.86 4.30 10.65
CA TRP A 430 8.83 3.82 9.27
C TRP A 430 7.57 3.01 9.00
N HIS A 431 6.94 3.26 7.85
CA HIS A 431 5.75 2.50 7.43
C HIS A 431 6.10 1.14 6.81
N MET A 432 7.31 1.02 6.22
CA MET A 432 7.80 -0.22 5.63
C MET A 432 8.94 -0.82 6.44
N PRO A 433 8.98 -2.14 6.66
CA PRO A 433 10.12 -2.79 7.31
C PRO A 433 11.34 -2.85 6.37
N ALA A 434 12.54 -2.90 6.94
CA ALA A 434 13.79 -2.85 6.18
C ALA A 434 14.00 -4.03 5.20
N HIS A 435 13.29 -5.14 5.35
CA HIS A 435 13.33 -6.30 4.45
C HIS A 435 12.25 -6.27 3.35
N MET A 436 11.53 -5.17 3.18
CA MET A 436 10.56 -4.97 2.10
C MET A 436 11.24 -4.37 0.86
N VAL A 437 11.07 -4.98 -0.30
CA VAL A 437 11.58 -4.47 -1.59
C VAL A 437 10.63 -3.39 -2.10
N ASN A 438 10.78 -2.20 -1.58
CA ASN A 438 10.01 -1.03 -1.97
C ASN A 438 10.71 0.26 -1.48
N ALA A 439 10.12 1.42 -1.83
CA ALA A 439 10.49 2.74 -1.35
C ALA A 439 9.22 3.60 -1.24
N TYR A 440 9.28 4.74 -0.58
CA TYR A 440 8.16 5.69 -0.56
C TYR A 440 8.59 7.11 -0.23
N TYR A 441 7.78 8.06 -0.69
CA TYR A 441 7.75 9.43 -0.23
C TYR A 441 6.54 9.65 0.67
N ASP A 442 6.73 10.32 1.81
CA ASP A 442 5.67 10.75 2.70
C ASP A 442 5.46 12.27 2.57
N PRO A 443 4.36 12.74 1.93
CA PRO A 443 4.14 14.16 1.70
C PRO A 443 3.90 14.95 2.99
N GLN A 444 3.30 14.32 4.02
CA GLN A 444 3.00 14.97 5.29
C GLN A 444 4.25 15.11 6.18
N GLN A 445 5.26 14.29 5.95
CA GLN A 445 6.53 14.37 6.65
C GLN A 445 7.66 14.95 5.78
N ASN A 446 7.44 15.13 4.48
CA ASN A 446 8.44 15.50 3.49
C ASN A 446 9.70 14.62 3.62
N GLN A 447 9.47 13.31 3.58
CA GLN A 447 10.49 12.26 3.77
C GLN A 447 10.51 11.29 2.62
N ILE A 448 11.71 10.82 2.26
CA ILE A 448 11.94 9.70 1.34
C ILE A 448 12.56 8.53 2.10
N VAL A 449 12.04 7.34 1.89
CA VAL A 449 12.45 6.15 2.65
C VAL A 449 12.82 5.01 1.70
N PHE A 450 14.03 4.46 1.90
CA PHE A 450 14.58 3.36 1.11
C PHE A 450 14.96 2.20 2.03
N PRO A 451 14.10 1.19 2.20
CA PRO A 451 14.42 -0.02 2.95
C PRO A 451 15.66 -0.74 2.40
N ALA A 452 16.42 -1.39 3.27
CA ALA A 452 17.66 -2.09 2.89
C ALA A 452 17.44 -3.12 1.77
N ALA A 453 16.27 -3.73 1.74
CA ALA A 453 15.94 -4.78 0.79
C ALA A 453 15.99 -4.34 -0.68
N ILE A 454 15.58 -3.12 -1.03
CA ILE A 454 15.64 -2.62 -2.42
C ILE A 454 17.06 -2.22 -2.83
N LEU A 455 17.97 -2.03 -1.86
CA LEU A 455 19.35 -1.58 -2.08
C LEU A 455 20.27 -2.77 -2.44
N GLN A 456 19.84 -3.58 -3.41
CA GLN A 456 20.51 -4.77 -3.92
C GLN A 456 20.27 -4.90 -5.44
N ALA A 457 21.04 -5.79 -6.10
CA ALA A 457 20.85 -6.08 -7.52
C ALA A 457 19.41 -6.60 -7.81
N PRO A 458 18.81 -6.21 -8.93
CA PRO A 458 19.33 -5.41 -10.05
C PRO A 458 19.24 -3.90 -9.85
N PHE A 459 18.68 -3.43 -8.73
CA PHE A 459 18.51 -1.99 -8.46
C PHE A 459 19.82 -1.32 -8.13
N TYR A 460 20.61 -1.94 -7.25
CA TYR A 460 21.85 -1.39 -6.74
C TYR A 460 22.88 -2.47 -6.45
N ASP A 461 24.14 -2.23 -6.78
CA ASP A 461 25.30 -3.00 -6.32
C ASP A 461 26.56 -2.13 -6.35
N LEU A 462 27.44 -2.24 -5.32
CA LEU A 462 28.72 -1.51 -5.27
C LEU A 462 29.65 -1.81 -6.46
N HIS A 463 29.52 -2.98 -7.09
CA HIS A 463 30.33 -3.44 -8.20
C HIS A 463 29.63 -3.30 -9.56
N GLN A 464 28.35 -2.90 -9.58
CA GLN A 464 27.62 -2.60 -10.80
C GLN A 464 28.12 -1.28 -11.40
N SER A 465 28.03 -1.12 -12.73
CA SER A 465 28.41 0.14 -13.37
C SER A 465 27.61 1.31 -12.80
N SER A 466 28.20 2.48 -12.73
CA SER A 466 27.52 3.69 -12.29
C SER A 466 26.27 3.97 -13.11
N SER A 467 26.34 3.80 -14.44
CA SER A 467 25.18 3.96 -15.33
C SER A 467 24.04 3.01 -15.02
N ALA A 468 24.33 1.75 -14.73
CA ALA A 468 23.33 0.77 -14.35
C ALA A 468 22.74 1.08 -12.95
N ASN A 469 23.55 1.51 -11.98
CA ASN A 469 23.07 1.96 -10.67
C ASN A 469 22.15 3.19 -10.80
N TYR A 470 22.47 4.16 -11.67
CA TYR A 470 21.58 5.30 -11.90
C TYR A 470 20.31 4.93 -12.65
N GLY A 471 20.36 3.99 -13.60
CA GLY A 471 19.18 3.46 -14.28
C GLY A 471 18.31 2.54 -13.40
N GLY A 472 18.90 1.98 -12.34
CA GLY A 472 18.22 1.18 -11.31
C GLY A 472 17.79 2.02 -10.11
N ILE A 473 18.55 1.92 -9.01
CA ILE A 473 18.22 2.61 -7.75
C ILE A 473 18.20 4.13 -7.91
N GLY A 474 19.03 4.71 -8.79
CA GLY A 474 19.02 6.13 -9.06
C GLY A 474 17.67 6.61 -9.59
N ALA A 475 17.06 5.89 -10.52
CA ALA A 475 15.74 6.20 -11.03
C ALA A 475 14.67 6.09 -9.92
N VAL A 476 14.77 5.09 -9.03
CA VAL A 476 13.87 4.94 -7.87
C VAL A 476 14.06 6.10 -6.88
N ILE A 477 15.29 6.45 -6.52
CA ILE A 477 15.57 7.58 -5.61
C ILE A 477 14.98 8.88 -6.16
N ALA A 478 15.22 9.16 -7.44
CA ALA A 478 14.73 10.38 -8.07
C ALA A 478 13.20 10.34 -8.27
N HIS A 479 12.57 9.17 -8.44
CA HIS A 479 11.14 8.98 -8.43
C HIS A 479 10.55 9.40 -7.07
N GLU A 480 11.09 8.92 -5.96
CA GLU A 480 10.60 9.30 -4.62
C GLU A 480 10.79 10.81 -4.34
N ILE A 481 11.88 11.39 -4.79
CA ILE A 481 12.06 12.85 -4.71
C ILE A 481 11.00 13.57 -5.56
N SER A 482 10.66 13.03 -6.73
CA SER A 482 9.67 13.62 -7.64
C SER A 482 8.26 13.64 -7.06
N HIS A 483 7.93 12.71 -6.17
CA HIS A 483 6.65 12.74 -5.45
C HIS A 483 6.46 13.99 -4.59
N ALA A 484 7.51 14.71 -4.23
CA ALA A 484 7.37 16.02 -3.61
C ALA A 484 6.71 17.06 -4.53
N PHE A 485 6.68 16.81 -5.84
CA PHE A 485 6.22 17.72 -6.90
C PHE A 485 5.26 17.06 -7.90
N ASP A 486 4.74 15.88 -7.61
CA ASP A 486 3.70 15.24 -8.40
C ASP A 486 2.33 15.92 -8.18
N THR A 487 1.26 15.38 -8.75
CA THR A 487 -0.09 15.97 -8.65
C THR A 487 -0.63 16.04 -7.22
N ASN A 488 -0.14 15.20 -6.31
CA ASN A 488 -0.49 15.22 -4.89
C ASN A 488 0.54 16.00 -4.08
N GLY A 489 1.82 15.66 -4.17
CA GLY A 489 2.90 16.25 -3.37
C GLY A 489 3.07 17.74 -3.62
N ALA A 490 2.78 18.22 -4.83
CA ALA A 490 2.80 19.64 -5.19
C ALA A 490 1.86 20.51 -4.33
N SER A 491 0.86 19.91 -3.70
CA SER A 491 -0.09 20.62 -2.83
C SER A 491 0.37 20.76 -1.38
N PHE A 492 1.45 20.07 -0.99
CA PHE A 492 2.03 20.13 0.36
C PHE A 492 3.27 21.02 0.41
N ASP A 493 3.37 21.85 1.44
CA ASP A 493 4.51 22.73 1.64
C ASP A 493 5.75 21.98 2.20
N GLU A 494 6.82 22.71 2.50
CA GLU A 494 8.08 22.18 3.05
C GLU A 494 7.93 21.53 4.44
N ASN A 495 6.85 21.81 5.15
CA ASN A 495 6.54 21.24 6.46
C ASN A 495 5.59 20.04 6.38
N GLY A 496 5.14 19.67 5.17
CA GLY A 496 4.18 18.61 4.92
C GLY A 496 2.72 19.03 5.11
N SER A 497 2.45 20.32 5.19
CA SER A 497 1.08 20.83 5.34
C SER A 497 0.48 21.17 3.97
N LEU A 498 -0.82 20.84 3.81
CA LEU A 498 -1.59 21.19 2.63
C LEU A 498 -1.71 22.71 2.52
N LYS A 499 -1.03 23.29 1.54
CA LYS A 499 -0.95 24.73 1.37
C LYS A 499 -0.62 25.06 -0.07
N ASN A 500 -1.47 25.89 -0.68
CA ASN A 500 -1.16 26.41 -2.00
C ASN A 500 0.05 27.37 -1.93
N TRP A 501 1.17 26.98 -2.56
CA TRP A 501 2.40 27.75 -2.66
C TRP A 501 2.77 28.10 -4.11
N TRP A 502 1.89 27.74 -5.05
CA TRP A 502 2.04 28.01 -6.48
C TRP A 502 1.41 29.37 -6.87
N THR A 503 1.96 30.00 -7.91
CA THR A 503 1.18 31.03 -8.63
C THR A 503 0.08 30.35 -9.47
N GLU A 504 -0.96 31.09 -9.80
CA GLU A 504 -2.07 30.54 -10.63
C GLU A 504 -1.56 30.15 -12.02
N GLU A 505 -0.65 30.92 -12.60
CA GLU A 505 -0.06 30.67 -13.91
C GLU A 505 0.83 29.43 -13.90
N ASP A 506 1.66 29.25 -12.87
CA ASP A 506 2.56 28.09 -12.75
C ASP A 506 1.75 26.81 -12.53
N TYR A 507 0.70 26.87 -11.70
CA TYR A 507 -0.17 25.73 -11.48
C TYR A 507 -0.93 25.33 -12.76
N ALA A 508 -1.41 26.31 -13.54
CA ALA A 508 -2.05 26.04 -14.83
C ALA A 508 -1.05 25.42 -15.82
N ALA A 509 0.20 25.90 -15.85
CA ALA A 509 1.25 25.33 -16.70
C ALA A 509 1.69 23.93 -16.26
N PHE A 510 1.67 23.64 -14.96
CA PHE A 510 1.88 22.30 -14.41
C PHE A 510 0.76 21.37 -14.84
N LYS A 511 -0.50 21.81 -14.67
CA LYS A 511 -1.67 21.03 -15.06
C LYS A 511 -1.67 20.70 -16.56
N GLU A 512 -1.33 21.64 -17.43
CA GLU A 512 -1.22 21.35 -18.87
C GLU A 512 -0.22 20.22 -19.17
N ARG A 513 0.89 20.15 -18.42
CA ARG A 513 1.89 19.09 -18.58
C ARG A 513 1.39 17.76 -18.06
N THR A 514 0.74 17.76 -16.89
CA THR A 514 0.19 16.52 -16.32
C THR A 514 -0.98 15.98 -17.14
N ASP A 515 -1.82 16.84 -17.71
CA ASP A 515 -2.89 16.42 -18.64
C ASP A 515 -2.31 15.71 -19.88
N LYS A 516 -1.18 16.17 -20.42
CA LYS A 516 -0.49 15.46 -21.51
C LYS A 516 0.04 14.09 -21.09
N ILE A 517 0.45 13.93 -19.82
CA ILE A 517 0.85 12.63 -19.28
C ILE A 517 -0.36 11.72 -19.14
N VAL A 518 -1.49 12.22 -18.64
CA VAL A 518 -2.75 11.48 -18.62
C VAL A 518 -3.05 10.93 -20.02
N ASP A 519 -3.01 11.80 -21.06
CA ASP A 519 -3.27 11.39 -22.44
C ASP A 519 -2.28 10.36 -22.98
N GLN A 520 -1.02 10.38 -22.53
CA GLN A 520 -0.02 9.39 -22.95
C GLN A 520 -0.29 7.98 -22.42
N PHE A 521 -0.97 7.85 -21.28
CA PHE A 521 -1.25 6.58 -20.62
C PHE A 521 -2.69 6.11 -20.80
N GLU A 522 -3.64 7.03 -21.05
CA GLU A 522 -5.06 6.73 -21.14
C GLU A 522 -5.37 5.66 -22.20
N GLY A 523 -6.12 4.65 -21.78
CA GLY A 523 -6.61 3.60 -22.66
C GLY A 523 -5.57 2.61 -23.16
N LEU A 524 -4.32 2.67 -22.69
CA LEU A 524 -3.30 1.68 -23.01
C LEU A 524 -3.71 0.30 -22.49
N ASP A 525 -3.29 -0.76 -23.21
CA ASP A 525 -3.71 -2.11 -22.89
C ASP A 525 -2.99 -2.68 -21.65
N SER A 526 -3.77 -3.27 -20.76
CA SER A 526 -3.30 -4.05 -19.60
C SER A 526 -4.00 -5.41 -19.58
N TYR A 527 -3.53 -6.36 -20.36
CA TYR A 527 -4.11 -7.70 -20.46
C TYR A 527 -5.62 -7.68 -20.76
N GLY A 528 -6.03 -6.83 -21.71
CA GLY A 528 -7.42 -6.64 -22.10
C GLY A 528 -8.19 -5.58 -21.30
N ALA A 529 -7.76 -5.24 -20.09
CA ALA A 529 -8.21 -4.03 -19.39
C ALA A 529 -7.53 -2.79 -19.95
N LYS A 530 -7.98 -1.62 -19.55
CA LYS A 530 -7.43 -0.33 -19.99
C LYS A 530 -6.82 0.43 -18.82
N VAL A 531 -5.65 1.01 -19.07
CA VAL A 531 -5.01 1.91 -18.11
C VAL A 531 -5.89 3.16 -17.97
N ASN A 532 -6.13 3.56 -16.72
CA ASN A 532 -6.74 4.84 -16.39
C ASN A 532 -5.62 5.88 -16.19
N GLY A 533 -5.49 6.80 -17.13
CA GLY A 533 -4.43 7.81 -17.12
C GLY A 533 -4.55 8.77 -15.94
N LYS A 534 -5.76 9.05 -15.44
CA LYS A 534 -5.99 9.91 -14.27
C LYS A 534 -5.58 9.21 -12.97
N LEU A 535 -5.99 7.96 -12.79
CA LEU A 535 -5.60 7.16 -11.62
C LEU A 535 -4.08 7.06 -11.49
N THR A 536 -3.38 6.95 -12.63
CA THR A 536 -1.92 6.70 -12.64
C THR A 536 -1.07 7.97 -12.80
N VAL A 537 -1.66 9.17 -12.91
CA VAL A 537 -0.91 10.38 -13.26
C VAL A 537 0.16 10.77 -12.26
N SER A 538 -0.09 10.66 -10.96
CA SER A 538 0.86 10.99 -9.90
C SER A 538 2.15 10.16 -10.06
N GLU A 539 2.01 8.86 -10.20
CA GLU A 539 3.12 7.93 -10.42
C GLU A 539 3.86 8.16 -11.74
N ASN A 540 3.12 8.43 -12.81
CA ASN A 540 3.71 8.69 -14.12
C ASN A 540 4.50 10.00 -14.14
N VAL A 541 4.05 11.03 -13.41
CA VAL A 541 4.78 12.29 -13.19
C VAL A 541 6.07 12.03 -12.41
N ALA A 542 5.99 11.21 -11.36
CA ALA A 542 7.14 10.85 -10.54
C ALA A 542 8.17 10.03 -11.35
N ASP A 543 7.74 9.08 -12.18
CA ASP A 543 8.60 8.33 -13.09
C ASP A 543 9.32 9.24 -14.09
N LEU A 544 8.59 10.15 -14.72
CA LEU A 544 9.16 11.04 -15.72
C LEU A 544 10.19 12.00 -15.12
N GLY A 545 9.85 12.64 -14.00
CA GLY A 545 10.77 13.51 -13.24
C GLY A 545 11.96 12.71 -12.69
N GLY A 546 11.72 11.50 -12.21
CA GLY A 546 12.74 10.60 -11.68
C GLY A 546 13.77 10.20 -12.72
N VAL A 547 13.34 9.73 -13.88
CA VAL A 547 14.25 9.35 -14.97
C VAL A 547 15.02 10.56 -15.49
N ALA A 548 14.38 11.72 -15.64
CA ALA A 548 15.05 12.96 -16.07
C ALA A 548 16.19 13.36 -15.10
N CYS A 549 15.91 13.33 -13.80
CA CYS A 549 16.89 13.66 -12.77
C CYS A 549 18.02 12.63 -12.70
N ALA A 550 17.70 11.33 -12.68
CA ALA A 550 18.67 10.25 -12.62
C ALA A 550 19.61 10.23 -13.84
N LEU A 551 19.06 10.47 -15.03
CA LEU A 551 19.83 10.57 -16.27
C LEU A 551 20.84 11.73 -16.23
N GLU A 552 20.42 12.89 -15.75
CA GLU A 552 21.29 14.04 -15.61
C GLU A 552 22.37 13.83 -14.52
N ALA A 553 22.03 13.20 -13.42
CA ALA A 553 23.00 12.81 -12.40
C ALA A 553 24.04 11.82 -12.97
N ALA A 554 23.59 10.82 -13.71
CA ALA A 554 24.46 9.84 -14.35
C ALA A 554 25.45 10.47 -15.35
N LYS A 555 25.03 11.49 -16.09
CA LYS A 555 25.90 12.24 -17.03
C LYS A 555 27.09 12.95 -16.37
N ARG A 556 27.07 13.14 -15.05
CA ARG A 556 28.21 13.69 -14.30
C ARG A 556 29.37 12.71 -14.16
N ASP A 557 29.10 11.41 -14.38
CA ASP A 557 30.11 10.37 -14.38
C ASP A 557 30.85 10.32 -15.73
N LYS A 558 32.19 10.14 -15.67
CA LYS A 558 33.04 10.11 -16.87
C LYS A 558 32.79 8.89 -17.75
N ASP A 559 32.39 7.79 -17.13
CA ASP A 559 32.19 6.51 -17.82
C ASP A 559 30.69 6.26 -18.11
N PHE A 560 29.88 7.35 -18.15
CA PHE A 560 28.45 7.27 -18.37
C PHE A 560 28.10 6.65 -19.73
N SER A 561 27.19 5.67 -19.70
CA SER A 561 26.59 5.01 -20.86
C SER A 561 25.07 5.20 -20.84
N VAL A 562 24.54 5.94 -21.82
CA VAL A 562 23.10 6.13 -22.03
C VAL A 562 22.41 4.80 -22.20
N ARG A 563 23.04 3.89 -22.96
CA ARG A 563 22.52 2.54 -23.22
C ARG A 563 22.37 1.72 -21.96
N GLU A 564 23.40 1.64 -21.13
CA GLU A 564 23.34 0.89 -19.85
C GLU A 564 22.29 1.45 -18.90
N PHE A 565 22.17 2.78 -18.84
CA PHE A 565 21.14 3.44 -18.02
C PHE A 565 19.74 2.96 -18.41
N PHE A 566 19.35 3.13 -19.67
CA PHE A 566 18.00 2.76 -20.10
C PHE A 566 17.76 1.25 -20.12
N VAL A 567 18.77 0.44 -20.43
CA VAL A 567 18.66 -1.02 -20.37
C VAL A 567 18.41 -1.49 -18.95
N ASN A 568 19.13 -0.95 -17.95
CA ASN A 568 18.89 -1.34 -16.57
C ASN A 568 17.56 -0.79 -16.05
N PHE A 569 17.15 0.42 -16.45
CA PHE A 569 15.81 0.93 -16.17
C PHE A 569 14.70 -0.01 -16.67
N ALA A 570 14.79 -0.49 -17.90
CA ALA A 570 13.85 -1.48 -18.40
C ALA A 570 13.94 -2.83 -17.66
N THR A 571 15.12 -3.22 -17.21
CA THR A 571 15.37 -4.49 -16.52
C THR A 571 14.73 -4.52 -15.12
N ILE A 572 14.82 -3.44 -14.36
CA ILE A 572 14.20 -3.40 -13.01
C ILE A 572 12.68 -3.52 -13.08
N TRP A 573 12.06 -3.05 -14.18
CA TRP A 573 10.61 -3.14 -14.40
C TRP A 573 10.17 -4.45 -15.06
N ARG A 574 11.08 -5.39 -15.39
CA ARG A 574 10.65 -6.65 -15.96
C ARG A 574 9.61 -7.34 -15.07
N MET A 575 8.51 -7.79 -15.65
CA MET A 575 7.42 -8.44 -14.94
C MET A 575 6.69 -9.42 -15.87
N LYS A 576 6.38 -10.59 -15.35
CA LYS A 576 5.41 -11.51 -15.90
C LYS A 576 4.35 -11.75 -14.83
N ALA A 577 3.10 -11.57 -15.18
CA ALA A 577 2.00 -11.59 -14.22
C ALA A 577 0.81 -12.39 -14.77
N ARG A 578 -0.07 -12.81 -13.87
CA ARG A 578 -1.35 -13.42 -14.22
C ARG A 578 -2.30 -12.37 -14.76
N GLU A 579 -3.15 -12.78 -15.68
CA GLU A 579 -4.07 -11.87 -16.38
C GLU A 579 -5.04 -11.20 -15.41
N GLU A 580 -5.67 -11.97 -14.53
CA GLU A 580 -6.62 -11.49 -13.52
C GLU A 580 -5.98 -10.44 -12.60
N TYR A 581 -4.74 -10.68 -12.17
CA TYR A 581 -3.99 -9.74 -11.35
C TYR A 581 -3.78 -8.40 -12.06
N MET A 582 -3.37 -8.42 -13.31
CA MET A 582 -3.14 -7.20 -14.09
C MET A 582 -4.42 -6.45 -14.41
N GLN A 583 -5.53 -7.17 -14.65
CA GLN A 583 -6.85 -6.58 -14.86
C GLN A 583 -7.37 -5.90 -13.59
N MET A 584 -7.19 -6.55 -12.44
CA MET A 584 -7.52 -5.94 -11.14
C MET A 584 -6.70 -4.68 -10.89
N LEU A 585 -5.37 -4.73 -11.05
CA LEU A 585 -4.49 -3.58 -10.85
C LEU A 585 -4.86 -2.40 -11.75
N ALA A 586 -5.28 -2.63 -12.99
CA ALA A 586 -5.72 -1.55 -13.88
C ALA A 586 -6.89 -0.72 -13.32
N SER A 587 -7.64 -1.27 -12.37
CA SER A 587 -8.79 -0.59 -11.73
C SER A 587 -8.45 0.06 -10.39
N VAL A 588 -7.43 -0.43 -9.67
CA VAL A 588 -7.19 -0.03 -8.27
C VAL A 588 -5.79 0.52 -8.01
N ASP A 589 -4.80 0.21 -8.86
CA ASP A 589 -3.41 0.60 -8.64
C ASP A 589 -3.12 1.95 -9.30
N VAL A 590 -2.52 2.84 -8.53
CA VAL A 590 -2.04 4.15 -9.01
C VAL A 590 -0.82 4.03 -9.94
N HIS A 591 -0.22 2.83 -10.05
CA HIS A 591 0.92 2.55 -10.92
C HIS A 591 0.45 2.00 -12.26
N ALA A 592 0.95 2.57 -13.36
CA ALA A 592 0.76 2.00 -14.68
C ALA A 592 1.48 0.65 -14.80
N PRO A 593 1.05 -0.27 -15.70
CA PRO A 593 1.75 -1.53 -15.96
C PRO A 593 3.22 -1.32 -16.33
N ALA A 594 4.08 -2.21 -15.88
CA ALA A 594 5.54 -2.13 -16.02
C ALA A 594 6.03 -1.85 -17.46
N LYS A 595 5.37 -2.47 -18.46
CA LYS A 595 5.62 -2.16 -19.88
C LYS A 595 5.48 -0.68 -20.19
N TRP A 596 4.43 -0.06 -19.69
CA TRP A 596 4.12 1.34 -19.98
C TRP A 596 4.93 2.30 -19.13
N ARG A 597 5.23 1.97 -17.86
CA ARG A 597 6.23 2.68 -17.05
C ARG A 597 7.61 2.72 -17.73
N THR A 598 7.93 1.71 -18.53
CA THR A 598 9.16 1.72 -19.35
C THR A 598 8.94 2.49 -20.66
N ASN A 599 8.09 1.99 -21.55
CA ASN A 599 8.02 2.47 -22.94
C ASN A 599 7.55 3.90 -23.06
N VAL A 600 6.50 4.29 -22.33
CA VAL A 600 5.98 5.65 -22.39
C VAL A 600 6.96 6.65 -21.80
N ILE A 601 7.54 6.31 -20.64
CA ILE A 601 8.48 7.21 -19.97
C ILE A 601 9.72 7.45 -20.85
N VAL A 602 10.41 6.39 -21.31
CA VAL A 602 11.66 6.59 -22.06
C VAL A 602 11.43 7.28 -23.42
N SER A 603 10.23 7.16 -24.01
CA SER A 603 9.91 7.82 -25.28
C SER A 603 9.83 9.35 -25.19
N ASN A 604 9.83 9.92 -23.98
CA ASN A 604 9.88 11.37 -23.79
C ASN A 604 11.31 11.96 -23.82
N PHE A 605 12.37 11.12 -23.89
CA PHE A 605 13.76 11.59 -23.80
C PHE A 605 14.49 11.60 -25.14
N ASP A 606 15.08 12.73 -25.50
CA ASP A 606 15.91 12.89 -26.70
C ASP A 606 17.09 11.92 -26.71
N GLU A 607 17.70 11.70 -25.55
CA GLU A 607 18.82 10.79 -25.37
C GLU A 607 18.44 9.35 -25.73
N PHE A 608 17.22 8.92 -25.39
CA PHE A 608 16.72 7.61 -25.76
C PHE A 608 16.58 7.48 -27.27
N HIS A 609 15.92 8.45 -27.93
CA HIS A 609 15.75 8.45 -29.37
C HIS A 609 17.07 8.42 -30.12
N LYS A 610 18.04 9.21 -29.66
CA LYS A 610 19.38 9.29 -30.26
C LYS A 610 20.18 8.01 -30.07
N GLU A 611 20.19 7.45 -28.84
CA GLU A 611 20.99 6.27 -28.51
C GLU A 611 20.52 5.03 -29.27
N PHE A 612 19.20 4.85 -29.37
CA PHE A 612 18.61 3.66 -29.97
C PHE A 612 18.19 3.86 -31.44
N ASP A 613 18.56 4.99 -32.06
CA ASP A 613 18.24 5.34 -33.46
C ASP A 613 16.74 5.23 -33.78
N VAL A 614 15.90 5.74 -32.85
CA VAL A 614 14.44 5.77 -32.99
C VAL A 614 14.02 6.90 -33.94
N LYS A 615 13.20 6.58 -34.94
CA LYS A 615 12.80 7.49 -36.03
C LYS A 615 11.29 7.52 -36.19
N GLU A 616 10.80 8.55 -36.87
CA GLU A 616 9.40 8.63 -37.27
C GLU A 616 8.95 7.35 -37.99
N GLY A 617 7.85 6.77 -37.50
CA GLY A 617 7.30 5.50 -37.95
C GLY A 617 7.70 4.29 -37.11
N ASP A 618 8.68 4.38 -36.22
CA ASP A 618 8.98 3.35 -35.22
C ASP A 618 7.95 3.38 -34.06
N GLY A 619 7.69 2.25 -33.44
CA GLY A 619 6.70 2.13 -32.35
C GLY A 619 7.04 2.97 -31.09
N MET A 620 8.34 3.19 -30.84
CA MET A 620 8.82 4.03 -29.74
C MET A 620 8.95 5.51 -30.11
N TRP A 621 8.61 5.89 -31.35
CA TRP A 621 8.72 7.27 -31.78
C TRP A 621 7.66 8.15 -31.10
N ARG A 622 8.11 9.24 -30.54
CA ARG A 622 7.27 10.34 -30.07
C ARG A 622 7.81 11.64 -30.65
N ALA A 623 6.95 12.39 -31.31
CA ALA A 623 7.35 13.67 -31.91
C ALA A 623 7.86 14.65 -30.84
N PRO A 624 8.88 15.48 -31.12
CA PRO A 624 9.47 16.36 -30.10
C PRO A 624 8.44 17.26 -29.39
N GLU A 625 7.42 17.74 -30.08
CA GLU A 625 6.34 18.55 -29.54
C GLU A 625 5.35 17.79 -28.63
N GLU A 626 5.34 16.48 -28.71
CA GLU A 626 4.51 15.59 -27.88
C GLU A 626 5.27 15.09 -26.63
N ARG A 627 6.58 15.32 -26.58
CA ARG A 627 7.39 14.94 -25.42
C ARG A 627 7.11 15.86 -24.26
N VAL A 628 6.96 15.26 -23.09
CA VAL A 628 6.68 16.03 -21.86
C VAL A 628 7.95 16.14 -21.03
N ILE A 629 8.29 17.37 -20.69
CA ILE A 629 9.33 17.69 -19.70
C ILE A 629 8.61 18.38 -18.53
N ILE A 630 8.68 17.79 -17.36
CA ILE A 630 8.03 18.34 -16.16
C ILE A 630 8.99 19.33 -15.47
N TRP A 631 10.18 18.88 -15.13
CA TRP A 631 11.17 19.66 -14.37
C TRP A 631 12.48 19.81 -15.11
#